data_e1584d63de438f9a251ec10ad25ac374
#
_entry.id   e1584d63de438f9a251ec10ad25ac374
#
_cell.length_a   1.000
_cell.length_b   1.000
_cell.length_c   1.000
_cell.angle_alpha   90.00
_cell.angle_beta   90.00
_cell.angle_gamma   90.00
#
_symmetry.space_group_name_H-M   'P 1'
#
loop_
_entity.id
_entity.type
_entity.pdbx_description
1 polymer ?
#
loop_
_entity_poly.entity_id
_entity_poly.type
_entity_poly.pdbx_seq_one_letter_code
_entity_poly.pdbx_strand_id
1 'polypeptide(L)'
;MSNVTADEIARAQAALDAHTRQMIEWHFSPETGCPFWLEWARQAGWDPRQEVHSFADLIARFPHFQDEWLRDQQPEVWVPAAYRGRPYNIFETGGTTGMPKQRIGWDDYKIDYEEFSGKISDEHFPRGGAWLMVGPTGPRRLRLAIEHLANYRGSPCYFVDLDPRWVKRVIAQKQFEVARAYMEHVVEQAVVLMKHRRISALFTTPKLLEALGEKINLWEAGIRGVFCGGTSMPPQQVRFLIEEVLENRIGFYPTYGNTLMGLAASVPLTPEDHYSITYYAPQPRAVLRVVDPENTSQLVPYGQWGRVELTTMTKEFFMPRFLERDEALRRPPRAPYAWDGVAEVRPFGAMQKQIVEGVY
;
A
#
# COMPACT_ATOMS: atom_id res chain seq x y z
N MET A 1 -8.92 16.97 18.49
CA MET A 1 -9.06 16.80 17.03
C MET A 1 -10.50 17.01 16.64
N SER A 2 -10.79 17.68 15.50
CA SER A 2 -12.16 17.84 15.01
C SER A 2 -12.70 16.46 14.61
N ASN A 3 -13.84 16.11 15.18
CA ASN A 3 -14.57 14.91 14.78
C ASN A 3 -15.07 15.08 13.34
N VAL A 4 -15.02 14.03 12.54
CA VAL A 4 -15.65 14.01 11.22
C VAL A 4 -17.16 14.12 11.39
N THR A 5 -17.79 15.02 10.67
CA THR A 5 -19.24 15.27 10.76
C THR A 5 -20.03 14.26 9.93
N ALA A 6 -21.30 14.06 10.26
CA ALA A 6 -22.20 13.21 9.48
C ALA A 6 -22.31 13.69 8.01
N ASP A 7 -22.27 14.99 7.77
CA ASP A 7 -22.31 15.58 6.43
C ASP A 7 -21.05 15.27 5.60
N GLU A 8 -19.87 15.25 6.25
CA GLU A 8 -18.61 14.86 5.58
C GLU A 8 -18.63 13.38 5.21
N ILE A 9 -19.14 12.52 6.10
CA ILE A 9 -19.31 11.08 5.81
C ILE A 9 -20.29 10.90 4.65
N ALA A 10 -21.43 11.57 4.66
CA ALA A 10 -22.43 11.49 3.61
C ALA A 10 -21.87 11.96 2.25
N ARG A 11 -21.10 13.05 2.23
CA ARG A 11 -20.42 13.53 1.01
C ARG A 11 -19.38 12.53 0.49
N ALA A 12 -18.58 11.94 1.39
CA ALA A 12 -17.60 10.92 1.02
C ALA A 12 -18.27 9.66 0.43
N GLN A 13 -19.40 9.23 1.01
CA GLN A 13 -20.18 8.12 0.49
C GLN A 13 -20.77 8.44 -0.89
N ALA A 14 -21.35 9.61 -1.08
CA ALA A 14 -21.87 10.05 -2.37
C ALA A 14 -20.78 10.13 -3.46
N ALA A 15 -19.59 10.58 -3.08
CA ALA A 15 -18.41 10.60 -3.98
C ALA A 15 -17.96 9.18 -4.34
N LEU A 16 -17.96 8.26 -3.38
CA LEU A 16 -17.65 6.84 -3.61
C LEU A 16 -18.65 6.20 -4.55
N ASP A 17 -19.96 6.43 -4.36
CA ASP A 17 -21.01 5.88 -5.21
C ASP A 17 -20.93 6.43 -6.64
N ALA A 18 -20.66 7.73 -6.78
CA ALA A 18 -20.46 8.35 -8.09
C ALA A 18 -19.24 7.77 -8.82
N HIS A 19 -18.13 7.59 -8.10
CA HIS A 19 -16.91 6.98 -8.63
C HIS A 19 -17.12 5.52 -9.00
N THR A 20 -17.85 4.76 -8.19
CA THR A 20 -18.20 3.37 -8.48
C THR A 20 -18.96 3.27 -9.81
N ARG A 21 -20.00 4.08 -10.01
CA ARG A 21 -20.73 4.11 -11.29
C ARG A 21 -19.82 4.42 -12.47
N GLN A 22 -18.93 5.42 -12.31
CA GLN A 22 -17.98 5.79 -13.35
C GLN A 22 -17.02 4.65 -13.70
N MET A 23 -16.52 3.92 -12.71
CA MET A 23 -15.59 2.80 -12.94
C MET A 23 -16.30 1.56 -13.49
N ILE A 24 -17.53 1.30 -13.08
CA ILE A 24 -18.35 0.25 -13.66
C ILE A 24 -18.62 0.55 -15.14
N GLU A 25 -19.06 1.76 -15.47
CA GLU A 25 -19.23 2.15 -16.89
C GLU A 25 -17.94 1.99 -17.68
N TRP A 26 -16.81 2.44 -17.12
CA TRP A 26 -15.50 2.36 -17.76
C TRP A 26 -15.03 0.93 -18.02
N HIS A 27 -15.13 0.03 -17.03
CA HIS A 27 -14.57 -1.31 -17.13
C HIS A 27 -15.47 -2.31 -17.88
N PHE A 28 -16.77 -2.02 -17.99
CA PHE A 28 -17.74 -2.90 -18.63
C PHE A 28 -18.29 -2.34 -19.95
N SER A 29 -17.82 -1.18 -20.40
CA SER A 29 -18.05 -0.69 -21.77
C SER A 29 -17.10 -1.37 -22.76
N PRO A 30 -17.59 -1.84 -23.94
CA PRO A 30 -16.74 -2.42 -24.98
C PRO A 30 -15.66 -1.44 -25.51
N GLU A 31 -15.93 -0.13 -25.43
CA GLU A 31 -15.05 0.93 -25.92
C GLU A 31 -13.86 1.18 -24.99
N THR A 32 -14.00 0.92 -23.70
CA THR A 32 -13.00 1.27 -22.69
C THR A 32 -12.53 0.11 -21.84
N GLY A 33 -13.36 -0.90 -21.62
CA GLY A 33 -13.09 -2.02 -20.73
C GLY A 33 -11.98 -2.97 -21.22
N CYS A 34 -11.47 -3.79 -20.33
CA CYS A 34 -10.50 -4.82 -20.68
C CYS A 34 -11.16 -6.14 -21.07
N PRO A 35 -10.51 -6.98 -21.89
CA PRO A 35 -11.05 -8.28 -22.30
C PRO A 35 -11.51 -9.17 -21.15
N PHE A 36 -10.78 -9.17 -20.02
CA PHE A 36 -11.12 -9.98 -18.86
C PHE A 36 -12.50 -9.62 -18.29
N TRP A 37 -12.78 -8.34 -18.02
CA TRP A 37 -14.03 -7.92 -17.39
C TRP A 37 -15.21 -8.02 -18.34
N LEU A 38 -15.01 -7.79 -19.63
CA LEU A 38 -16.06 -7.96 -20.64
C LEU A 38 -16.48 -9.43 -20.77
N GLU A 39 -15.51 -10.34 -20.79
CA GLU A 39 -15.77 -11.78 -20.83
C GLU A 39 -16.40 -12.27 -19.51
N TRP A 40 -15.92 -11.78 -18.37
CA TRP A 40 -16.49 -12.09 -17.06
C TRP A 40 -17.99 -11.74 -17.00
N ALA A 41 -18.36 -10.51 -17.43
CA ALA A 41 -19.78 -10.08 -17.45
C ALA A 41 -20.63 -10.96 -18.37
N ARG A 42 -20.10 -11.32 -19.54
CA ARG A 42 -20.79 -12.24 -20.48
C ARG A 42 -21.05 -13.60 -19.82
N GLN A 43 -20.11 -14.14 -19.07
CA GLN A 43 -20.25 -15.42 -18.37
C GLN A 43 -21.16 -15.31 -17.14
N ALA A 44 -21.12 -14.20 -16.43
CA ALA A 44 -22.00 -13.94 -15.29
C ALA A 44 -23.47 -13.79 -15.68
N GLY A 45 -23.76 -13.46 -16.93
CA GLY A 45 -25.10 -13.39 -17.48
C GLY A 45 -25.89 -12.15 -17.06
N TRP A 46 -25.19 -11.08 -16.60
CA TRP A 46 -25.80 -9.81 -16.25
C TRP A 46 -24.87 -8.64 -16.61
N ASP A 47 -25.44 -7.45 -16.84
CA ASP A 47 -24.68 -6.24 -17.19
C ASP A 47 -24.42 -5.39 -15.92
N PRO A 48 -23.17 -5.29 -15.43
CA PRO A 48 -22.85 -4.47 -14.28
C PRO A 48 -23.27 -3.00 -14.40
N ARG A 49 -23.28 -2.44 -15.61
CA ARG A 49 -23.69 -1.04 -15.87
C ARG A 49 -25.16 -0.78 -15.57
N GLN A 50 -25.98 -1.81 -15.65
CA GLN A 50 -27.42 -1.73 -15.38
C GLN A 50 -27.78 -2.03 -13.93
N GLU A 51 -26.92 -2.70 -13.19
CA GLU A 51 -27.24 -3.26 -11.88
C GLU A 51 -26.41 -2.71 -10.72
N VAL A 52 -25.34 -1.95 -11.01
CA VAL A 52 -24.45 -1.39 -9.97
C VAL A 52 -24.49 0.13 -10.02
N HIS A 53 -25.23 0.72 -9.10
CA HIS A 53 -25.44 2.16 -9.00
C HIS A 53 -24.78 2.79 -7.78
N SER A 54 -24.24 1.97 -6.88
CA SER A 54 -23.56 2.38 -5.66
C SER A 54 -22.43 1.42 -5.29
N PHE A 55 -21.60 1.80 -4.34
CA PHE A 55 -20.59 0.89 -3.78
C PHE A 55 -21.26 -0.27 -3.03
N ALA A 56 -22.41 -0.03 -2.40
CA ALA A 56 -23.17 -1.10 -1.74
C ALA A 56 -23.66 -2.17 -2.75
N ASP A 57 -24.11 -1.75 -3.95
CA ASP A 57 -24.49 -2.68 -5.01
C ASP A 57 -23.28 -3.49 -5.49
N LEU A 58 -22.10 -2.85 -5.63
CA LEU A 58 -20.87 -3.54 -5.99
C LEU A 58 -20.57 -4.65 -4.97
N ILE A 59 -20.62 -4.35 -3.67
CA ILE A 59 -20.40 -5.33 -2.61
C ILE A 59 -21.43 -6.45 -2.63
N ALA A 60 -22.69 -6.15 -2.93
CA ALA A 60 -23.76 -7.14 -2.94
C ALA A 60 -23.72 -8.06 -4.18
N ARG A 61 -23.29 -7.53 -5.33
CA ARG A 61 -23.39 -8.21 -6.63
C ARG A 61 -22.12 -8.94 -7.06
N PHE A 62 -20.94 -8.36 -6.78
CA PHE A 62 -19.67 -8.99 -7.17
C PHE A 62 -19.26 -10.09 -6.19
N PRO A 63 -18.79 -11.24 -6.69
CA PRO A 63 -18.11 -12.22 -5.87
C PRO A 63 -16.74 -11.67 -5.40
N HIS A 64 -16.10 -12.35 -4.47
CA HIS A 64 -14.72 -12.06 -4.14
C HIS A 64 -13.82 -12.30 -5.34
N PHE A 65 -12.93 -11.32 -5.59
CA PHE A 65 -11.90 -11.42 -6.64
C PHE A 65 -10.93 -12.57 -6.33
N GLN A 66 -10.66 -13.40 -7.32
CA GLN A 66 -9.82 -14.58 -7.14
C GLN A 66 -8.35 -14.26 -7.39
N ASP A 67 -7.48 -14.71 -6.50
CA ASP A 67 -6.02 -14.55 -6.55
C ASP A 67 -5.42 -15.11 -7.85
N GLU A 68 -5.98 -16.23 -8.32
CA GLU A 68 -5.56 -16.98 -9.49
C GLU A 68 -5.71 -16.16 -10.77
N TRP A 69 -6.70 -15.30 -10.87
CA TRP A 69 -6.91 -14.47 -12.06
C TRP A 69 -5.69 -13.59 -12.39
N LEU A 70 -4.98 -13.09 -11.35
CA LEU A 70 -3.78 -12.29 -11.53
C LEU A 70 -2.49 -13.11 -11.71
N ARG A 71 -2.57 -14.44 -11.60
CA ARG A 71 -1.43 -15.35 -11.80
C ARG A 71 -1.51 -16.09 -13.10
N ASP A 72 -2.71 -16.56 -13.45
CA ASP A 72 -2.93 -17.54 -14.52
C ASP A 72 -3.29 -16.86 -15.84
N GLN A 73 -3.81 -15.62 -15.80
CA GLN A 73 -4.12 -14.88 -17.01
C GLN A 73 -2.91 -14.13 -17.56
N GLN A 74 -2.83 -14.03 -18.89
CA GLN A 74 -1.82 -13.22 -19.55
C GLN A 74 -2.07 -11.72 -19.30
N PRO A 75 -1.02 -10.89 -19.17
CA PRO A 75 -1.18 -9.46 -18.88
C PRO A 75 -2.07 -8.71 -19.87
N GLU A 76 -2.09 -9.12 -21.14
CA GLU A 76 -2.83 -8.47 -22.22
C GLU A 76 -4.35 -8.47 -22.00
N VAL A 77 -4.90 -9.48 -21.30
CA VAL A 77 -6.34 -9.55 -21.03
C VAL A 77 -6.82 -8.46 -20.06
N TRP A 78 -5.89 -7.87 -19.31
CA TRP A 78 -6.15 -6.79 -18.37
C TRP A 78 -6.03 -5.40 -18.98
N VAL A 79 -5.53 -5.28 -20.25
CA VAL A 79 -5.35 -3.98 -20.90
C VAL A 79 -6.69 -3.39 -21.29
N PRO A 80 -7.11 -2.25 -20.72
CA PRO A 80 -8.32 -1.55 -21.13
C PRO A 80 -8.26 -1.19 -22.63
N ALA A 81 -9.38 -1.33 -23.34
CA ALA A 81 -9.45 -1.00 -24.76
C ALA A 81 -9.00 0.44 -25.05
N ALA A 82 -9.32 1.37 -24.15
CA ALA A 82 -8.89 2.76 -24.20
C ALA A 82 -7.36 2.96 -24.10
N TYR A 83 -6.63 1.96 -23.62
CA TYR A 83 -5.16 2.01 -23.46
C TYR A 83 -4.43 1.09 -24.46
N ARG A 84 -5.16 0.48 -25.38
CA ARG A 84 -4.58 -0.40 -26.41
C ARG A 84 -3.48 0.31 -27.20
N GLY A 85 -2.36 -0.37 -27.35
CA GLY A 85 -1.18 0.16 -28.06
C GLY A 85 -0.28 1.08 -27.21
N ARG A 86 -0.66 1.44 -26.00
CA ARG A 86 0.23 2.16 -25.07
C ARG A 86 1.14 1.16 -24.35
N PRO A 87 2.45 1.41 -24.25
CA PRO A 87 3.33 0.59 -23.42
C PRO A 87 2.89 0.66 -21.96
N TYR A 88 2.97 -0.44 -21.24
CA TYR A 88 2.56 -0.56 -19.83
C TYR A 88 3.64 -1.22 -18.98
N ASN A 89 3.56 -0.98 -17.69
CA ASN A 89 4.39 -1.66 -16.70
C ASN A 89 3.68 -2.94 -16.22
N ILE A 90 4.45 -3.97 -15.93
CA ILE A 90 3.98 -5.16 -15.20
C ILE A 90 4.53 -5.05 -13.78
N PHE A 91 3.63 -4.93 -12.81
CA PHE A 91 3.96 -4.90 -11.39
C PHE A 91 3.67 -6.26 -10.77
N GLU A 92 4.60 -6.76 -9.97
CA GLU A 92 4.45 -8.06 -9.32
C GLU A 92 4.40 -7.94 -7.80
N THR A 93 3.62 -8.83 -7.17
CA THR A 93 3.61 -8.99 -5.72
C THR A 93 4.81 -9.85 -5.26
N GLY A 94 4.93 -10.04 -3.92
CA GLY A 94 6.09 -10.73 -3.34
C GLY A 94 6.34 -12.17 -3.78
N GLY A 95 5.34 -12.88 -4.37
CA GLY A 95 5.54 -14.24 -4.88
C GLY A 95 5.85 -15.28 -3.80
N THR A 96 5.26 -15.17 -2.61
CA THR A 96 5.53 -16.08 -1.47
C THR A 96 4.96 -17.49 -1.63
N THR A 97 3.97 -17.66 -2.50
CA THR A 97 3.21 -18.91 -2.67
C THR A 97 3.16 -19.39 -4.12
N GLY A 98 4.24 -19.19 -4.88
CA GLY A 98 4.30 -19.59 -6.29
C GLY A 98 4.41 -18.39 -7.26
N MET A 99 3.77 -18.45 -8.43
CA MET A 99 3.77 -17.36 -9.40
C MET A 99 3.27 -16.07 -8.75
N PRO A 100 3.99 -14.95 -8.84
CA PRO A 100 3.53 -13.68 -8.32
C PRO A 100 2.22 -13.25 -8.98
N LYS A 101 1.35 -12.60 -8.24
CA LYS A 101 0.24 -11.85 -8.84
C LYS A 101 0.82 -10.71 -9.68
N GLN A 102 0.31 -10.54 -10.88
CA GLN A 102 0.71 -9.48 -11.79
C GLN A 102 -0.39 -8.44 -11.92
N ARG A 103 -0.03 -7.18 -11.82
CA ARG A 103 -0.89 -6.04 -12.12
C ARG A 103 -0.22 -5.23 -13.21
N ILE A 104 -0.94 -4.96 -14.28
CA ILE A 104 -0.50 -3.96 -15.25
C ILE A 104 -0.86 -2.55 -14.76
N GLY A 105 -0.15 -1.55 -15.24
CA GLY A 105 -0.47 -0.16 -14.95
C GLY A 105 0.39 0.83 -15.70
N TRP A 106 -0.04 2.08 -15.70
CA TRP A 106 0.63 3.19 -16.37
C TRP A 106 1.02 4.26 -15.35
N ASP A 107 0.06 5.04 -14.89
CA ASP A 107 0.33 6.27 -14.14
C ASP A 107 -0.53 6.43 -12.87
N ASP A 108 -1.45 5.50 -12.55
CA ASP A 108 -2.38 5.64 -11.43
C ASP A 108 -1.68 5.77 -10.07
N TYR A 109 -0.49 5.19 -9.93
CA TYR A 109 0.31 5.34 -8.72
C TYR A 109 0.76 6.78 -8.48
N LYS A 110 0.91 7.59 -9.52
CA LYS A 110 1.33 8.99 -9.39
C LYS A 110 0.31 9.79 -8.57
N ILE A 111 -0.97 9.57 -8.83
CA ILE A 111 -2.06 10.28 -8.14
C ILE A 111 -1.99 10.07 -6.62
N ASP A 112 -1.83 8.82 -6.18
CA ASP A 112 -1.75 8.49 -4.76
C ASP A 112 -0.55 9.18 -4.08
N TYR A 113 0.59 9.22 -4.75
CA TYR A 113 1.82 9.78 -4.20
C TYR A 113 1.88 11.31 -4.30
N GLU A 114 1.23 11.92 -5.28
CA GLU A 114 1.03 13.37 -5.36
C GLU A 114 0.11 13.85 -4.24
N GLU A 115 -1.00 13.14 -3.97
CA GLU A 115 -1.87 13.42 -2.82
C GLU A 115 -1.13 13.22 -1.48
N PHE A 116 -0.32 12.17 -1.37
CA PHE A 116 0.52 11.93 -0.20
C PHE A 116 1.56 13.04 -0.01
N SER A 117 2.13 13.58 -1.09
CA SER A 117 3.03 14.74 -1.03
C SER A 117 2.41 15.95 -0.34
N GLY A 118 1.10 16.14 -0.48
CA GLY A 118 0.36 17.19 0.23
C GLY A 118 0.16 16.93 1.73
N LYS A 119 0.40 15.71 2.20
CA LYS A 119 0.20 15.31 3.60
C LYS A 119 1.50 15.25 4.41
N ILE A 120 2.65 15.23 3.74
CA ILE A 120 3.96 15.23 4.40
C ILE A 120 4.50 16.66 4.53
N SER A 121 5.09 16.96 5.67
CA SER A 121 5.64 18.29 5.99
C SER A 121 6.85 18.62 5.14
N ASP A 122 6.95 19.87 4.66
CA ASP A 122 8.16 20.38 3.99
C ASP A 122 9.35 20.53 4.96
N GLU A 123 9.09 20.59 6.29
CA GLU A 123 10.13 20.55 7.32
C GLU A 123 10.81 19.18 7.36
N HIS A 124 10.02 18.11 7.32
CA HIS A 124 10.54 16.75 7.36
C HIS A 124 10.98 16.24 5.97
N PHE A 125 10.37 16.71 4.93
CA PHE A 125 10.69 16.34 3.55
C PHE A 125 10.94 17.61 2.72
N PRO A 126 12.10 18.26 2.90
CA PRO A 126 12.38 19.54 2.23
C PRO A 126 12.33 19.39 0.71
N ARG A 127 11.68 20.34 0.05
CA ARG A 127 11.64 20.38 -1.42
C ARG A 127 13.04 20.58 -1.97
N GLY A 128 13.41 19.80 -2.99
CA GLY A 128 14.76 19.79 -3.55
C GLY A 128 15.78 19.00 -2.71
N GLY A 129 15.45 18.59 -1.50
CA GLY A 129 16.30 17.73 -0.66
C GLY A 129 16.36 16.30 -1.20
N ALA A 130 17.54 15.70 -1.27
CA ALA A 130 17.70 14.38 -1.82
C ALA A 130 17.02 13.29 -0.97
N TRP A 131 16.44 12.32 -1.66
CA TRP A 131 15.84 11.11 -1.06
C TRP A 131 16.76 9.91 -1.20
N LEU A 132 16.64 8.97 -0.26
CA LEU A 132 17.19 7.63 -0.35
C LEU A 132 16.07 6.62 -0.17
N MET A 133 15.92 5.71 -1.12
CA MET A 133 15.10 4.53 -0.98
C MET A 133 15.97 3.32 -0.67
N VAL A 134 15.72 2.68 0.47
CA VAL A 134 16.36 1.41 0.87
C VAL A 134 15.26 0.35 0.93
N GLY A 135 15.20 -0.52 -0.07
CA GLY A 135 14.12 -1.50 -0.17
C GLY A 135 13.97 -2.10 -1.56
N PRO A 136 12.88 -2.85 -1.81
CA PRO A 136 12.69 -3.53 -3.09
C PRO A 136 12.52 -2.55 -4.26
N THR A 137 13.46 -2.54 -5.20
CA THR A 137 13.42 -1.71 -6.42
C THR A 137 13.07 -2.50 -7.68
N GLY A 138 12.97 -3.84 -7.60
CA GLY A 138 12.70 -4.74 -8.72
C GLY A 138 11.33 -4.56 -9.37
N PRO A 139 10.67 -5.62 -9.87
CA PRO A 139 9.44 -5.52 -10.68
C PRO A 139 8.23 -5.10 -9.84
N ARG A 140 8.39 -4.05 -9.06
CA ARG A 140 7.39 -3.53 -8.13
C ARG A 140 7.08 -2.07 -8.42
N ARG A 141 5.84 -1.73 -8.26
CA ARG A 141 5.30 -0.39 -8.35
C ARG A 141 5.98 0.61 -7.41
N LEU A 142 6.47 0.11 -6.27
CA LEU A 142 7.00 0.93 -5.18
C LEU A 142 8.19 1.80 -5.61
N ARG A 143 9.17 1.27 -6.36
CA ARG A 143 10.29 2.06 -6.84
C ARG A 143 9.84 3.26 -7.67
N LEU A 144 8.98 3.03 -8.67
CA LEU A 144 8.46 4.09 -9.52
C LEU A 144 7.70 5.15 -8.72
N ALA A 145 6.96 4.70 -7.72
CA ALA A 145 6.16 5.57 -6.87
C ALA A 145 7.02 6.46 -5.96
N ILE A 146 8.07 5.91 -5.35
CA ILE A 146 9.00 6.69 -4.50
C ILE A 146 9.81 7.67 -5.35
N GLU A 147 10.32 7.22 -6.50
CA GLU A 147 11.02 8.08 -7.45
C GLU A 147 10.13 9.23 -7.92
N HIS A 148 8.87 8.92 -8.26
CA HIS A 148 7.90 9.93 -8.65
C HIS A 148 7.62 10.93 -7.52
N LEU A 149 7.41 10.46 -6.30
CA LEU A 149 7.19 11.32 -5.13
C LEU A 149 8.37 12.28 -4.91
N ALA A 150 9.60 11.78 -4.94
CA ALA A 150 10.79 12.59 -4.81
C ALA A 150 10.85 13.65 -5.93
N ASN A 151 10.70 13.23 -7.19
CA ASN A 151 10.74 14.12 -8.35
C ASN A 151 9.62 15.16 -8.33
N TYR A 152 8.40 14.79 -7.92
CA TYR A 152 7.26 15.70 -7.77
C TYR A 152 7.53 16.79 -6.72
N ARG A 153 8.39 16.48 -5.74
CA ARG A 153 8.87 17.47 -4.74
C ARG A 153 10.14 18.22 -5.20
N GLY A 154 10.57 18.03 -6.45
CA GLY A 154 11.78 18.68 -7.01
C GLY A 154 13.08 18.06 -6.48
N SER A 155 13.05 16.81 -6.02
CA SER A 155 14.14 16.15 -5.31
C SER A 155 14.72 14.98 -6.11
N PRO A 156 16.04 14.77 -6.13
CA PRO A 156 16.63 13.52 -6.64
C PRO A 156 16.40 12.37 -5.66
N CYS A 157 16.38 11.12 -6.18
CA CYS A 157 16.24 9.92 -5.36
C CYS A 157 17.40 8.96 -5.62
N TYR A 158 18.10 8.56 -4.56
CA TYR A 158 19.07 7.47 -4.56
C TYR A 158 18.37 6.16 -4.21
N PHE A 159 18.94 5.04 -4.66
CA PHE A 159 18.37 3.71 -4.44
C PHE A 159 19.43 2.74 -3.92
N VAL A 160 19.05 1.98 -2.91
CA VAL A 160 19.75 0.76 -2.49
C VAL A 160 18.74 -0.38 -2.61
N ASP A 161 19.03 -1.32 -3.50
CA ASP A 161 18.14 -2.43 -3.80
C ASP A 161 18.20 -3.53 -2.75
N LEU A 162 17.03 -4.14 -2.52
CA LEU A 162 16.88 -5.34 -1.73
C LEU A 162 15.99 -6.31 -2.50
N ASP A 163 16.46 -7.55 -2.71
CA ASP A 163 15.64 -8.61 -3.27
C ASP A 163 14.95 -9.44 -2.16
N PRO A 164 13.66 -9.18 -1.88
CA PRO A 164 12.95 -9.92 -0.85
C PRO A 164 12.64 -11.37 -1.23
N ARG A 165 12.65 -11.71 -2.51
CA ARG A 165 12.44 -13.09 -2.97
C ARG A 165 13.66 -13.94 -2.63
N TRP A 166 14.85 -13.39 -2.83
CA TRP A 166 16.08 -14.05 -2.46
C TRP A 166 16.19 -14.22 -0.94
N VAL A 167 15.92 -13.18 -0.17
CA VAL A 167 15.91 -13.25 1.31
C VAL A 167 14.96 -14.34 1.81
N LYS A 168 13.72 -14.38 1.30
CA LYS A 168 12.75 -15.43 1.65
C LYS A 168 13.23 -16.83 1.29
N ARG A 169 13.88 -16.99 0.14
CA ARG A 169 14.44 -18.26 -0.31
C ARG A 169 15.51 -18.78 0.65
N VAL A 170 16.49 -17.95 1.02
CA VAL A 170 17.58 -18.38 1.91
C VAL A 170 17.08 -18.66 3.33
N ILE A 171 16.07 -17.94 3.81
CA ILE A 171 15.43 -18.22 5.10
C ILE A 171 14.64 -19.53 5.06
N ALA A 172 13.88 -19.80 3.99
CA ALA A 172 13.20 -21.08 3.81
C ALA A 172 14.19 -22.26 3.79
N GLN A 173 15.42 -22.01 3.32
CA GLN A 173 16.53 -22.97 3.34
C GLN A 173 17.29 -22.99 4.69
N LYS A 174 16.83 -22.23 5.71
CA LYS A 174 17.48 -22.09 7.02
C LYS A 174 18.90 -21.53 6.98
N GLN A 175 19.22 -20.78 5.94
CA GLN A 175 20.53 -20.12 5.75
C GLN A 175 20.51 -18.73 6.38
N PHE A 176 20.29 -18.65 7.70
CA PHE A 176 20.10 -17.37 8.42
C PHE A 176 21.33 -16.47 8.38
N GLU A 177 22.54 -17.04 8.42
CA GLU A 177 23.78 -16.27 8.33
C GLU A 177 23.94 -15.58 6.97
N VAL A 178 23.52 -16.26 5.89
CA VAL A 178 23.54 -15.68 4.53
C VAL A 178 22.52 -14.55 4.42
N ALA A 179 21.32 -14.73 4.98
CA ALA A 179 20.33 -13.67 5.02
C ALA A 179 20.81 -12.46 5.80
N ARG A 180 21.45 -12.67 6.97
CA ARG A 180 22.04 -11.62 7.81
C ARG A 180 23.15 -10.86 7.06
N ALA A 181 24.10 -11.55 6.47
CA ALA A 181 25.19 -10.94 5.71
C ALA A 181 24.67 -10.08 4.54
N TYR A 182 23.61 -10.52 3.87
CA TYR A 182 22.96 -9.73 2.81
C TYR A 182 22.29 -8.46 3.36
N MET A 183 21.60 -8.56 4.49
CA MET A 183 20.99 -7.40 5.14
C MET A 183 22.05 -6.40 5.59
N GLU A 184 23.16 -6.87 6.18
CA GLU A 184 24.31 -6.03 6.53
C GLU A 184 24.86 -5.30 5.30
N HIS A 185 25.04 -6.00 4.18
CA HIS A 185 25.50 -5.40 2.93
C HIS A 185 24.55 -4.30 2.41
N VAL A 186 23.23 -4.50 2.48
CA VAL A 186 22.23 -3.49 2.10
C VAL A 186 22.32 -2.26 2.99
N VAL A 187 22.43 -2.46 4.30
CA VAL A 187 22.57 -1.38 5.29
C VAL A 187 23.89 -0.61 5.09
N GLU A 188 25.01 -1.30 4.85
CA GLU A 188 26.30 -0.66 4.60
C GLU A 188 26.27 0.24 3.37
N GLN A 189 25.67 -0.18 2.26
CA GLN A 189 25.51 0.66 1.08
C GLN A 189 24.73 1.95 1.40
N ALA A 190 23.63 1.83 2.16
CA ALA A 190 22.84 2.99 2.57
C ALA A 190 23.64 3.94 3.48
N VAL A 191 24.38 3.41 4.43
CA VAL A 191 25.25 4.20 5.33
C VAL A 191 26.35 4.93 4.54
N VAL A 192 26.97 4.29 3.55
CA VAL A 192 27.97 4.93 2.67
C VAL A 192 27.34 6.11 1.92
N LEU A 193 26.14 5.94 1.36
CA LEU A 193 25.44 7.04 0.70
C LEU A 193 25.12 8.17 1.65
N MET A 194 24.60 7.91 2.84
CA MET A 194 24.28 8.92 3.85
C MET A 194 25.52 9.69 4.35
N LYS A 195 26.67 9.03 4.44
CA LYS A 195 27.96 9.68 4.81
C LYS A 195 28.52 10.59 3.72
N HIS A 196 28.25 10.30 2.45
CA HIS A 196 28.86 11.00 1.33
C HIS A 196 27.91 11.89 0.52
N ARG A 197 26.61 11.84 0.81
CA ARG A 197 25.58 12.63 0.12
C ARG A 197 24.70 13.36 1.13
N ARG A 198 24.18 14.52 0.75
CA ARG A 198 23.24 15.30 1.56
C ARG A 198 21.82 14.75 1.34
N ILE A 199 21.50 13.67 2.06
CA ILE A 199 20.18 13.03 2.01
C ILE A 199 19.36 13.58 3.17
N SER A 200 18.12 14.02 2.89
CA SER A 200 17.21 14.58 3.89
C SER A 200 15.98 13.72 4.14
N ALA A 201 15.63 12.85 3.19
CA ALA A 201 14.44 12.00 3.27
C ALA A 201 14.79 10.54 3.00
N LEU A 202 14.21 9.64 3.78
CA LEU A 202 14.42 8.20 3.68
C LEU A 202 13.09 7.48 3.46
N PHE A 203 13.04 6.60 2.45
CA PHE A 203 12.05 5.53 2.39
C PHE A 203 12.70 4.21 2.77
N THR A 204 12.09 3.47 3.70
CA THR A 204 12.57 2.15 4.09
C THR A 204 11.49 1.31 4.76
N THR A 205 11.83 0.08 5.14
CA THR A 205 10.97 -0.79 5.96
C THR A 205 11.34 -0.65 7.45
N PRO A 206 10.44 -1.02 8.38
CA PRO A 206 10.72 -0.91 9.81
C PRO A 206 12.01 -1.59 10.26
N LYS A 207 12.28 -2.81 9.80
CA LYS A 207 13.51 -3.56 10.18
C LYS A 207 14.80 -2.95 9.62
N LEU A 208 14.74 -2.46 8.38
CA LEU A 208 15.88 -1.74 7.81
C LEU A 208 16.12 -0.41 8.53
N LEU A 209 15.05 0.25 8.98
CA LEU A 209 15.16 1.48 9.77
C LEU A 209 15.86 1.23 11.11
N GLU A 210 15.49 0.16 11.82
CA GLU A 210 16.18 -0.29 13.03
C GLU A 210 17.66 -0.55 12.75
N ALA A 211 17.97 -1.37 11.76
CA ALA A 211 19.33 -1.73 11.39
C ALA A 211 20.19 -0.51 10.95
N LEU A 212 19.58 0.47 10.29
CA LEU A 212 20.25 1.73 9.95
C LEU A 212 20.54 2.56 11.21
N GLY A 213 19.59 2.66 12.14
CA GLY A 213 19.76 3.36 13.42
C GLY A 213 20.86 2.78 14.31
N GLU A 214 21.08 1.46 14.24
CA GLU A 214 22.20 0.80 14.94
C GLU A 214 23.59 1.17 14.36
N LYS A 215 23.66 1.58 13.08
CA LYS A 215 24.91 1.85 12.36
C LYS A 215 25.28 3.32 12.26
N ILE A 216 24.28 4.21 12.31
CA ILE A 216 24.48 5.65 12.11
C ILE A 216 23.38 6.44 12.83
N ASN A 217 23.75 7.56 13.46
CA ASN A 217 22.75 8.52 13.93
C ASN A 217 22.10 9.20 12.71
N LEU A 218 20.81 8.93 12.49
CA LEU A 218 20.10 9.38 11.30
C LEU A 218 19.93 10.90 11.25
N TRP A 219 19.72 11.55 12.41
CA TRP A 219 19.60 13.00 12.49
C TRP A 219 20.94 13.70 12.13
N GLU A 220 22.04 13.21 12.67
CA GLU A 220 23.38 13.74 12.36
C GLU A 220 23.77 13.47 10.91
N ALA A 221 23.32 12.36 10.33
CA ALA A 221 23.49 12.05 8.92
C ALA A 221 22.66 12.94 7.97
N GLY A 222 21.78 13.79 8.53
CA GLY A 222 21.01 14.77 7.77
C GLY A 222 19.56 14.37 7.49
N ILE A 223 19.11 13.18 7.91
CA ILE A 223 17.72 12.74 7.71
C ILE A 223 16.78 13.61 8.56
N ARG A 224 15.71 14.08 7.93
CA ARG A 224 14.66 14.89 8.57
C ARG A 224 13.29 14.22 8.56
N GLY A 225 13.07 13.35 7.58
CA GLY A 225 11.82 12.59 7.47
C GLY A 225 12.04 11.16 7.00
N VAL A 226 11.25 10.25 7.57
CA VAL A 226 11.21 8.84 7.19
C VAL A 226 9.80 8.49 6.74
N PHE A 227 9.68 8.07 5.50
CA PHE A 227 8.52 7.42 4.95
C PHE A 227 8.72 5.90 5.07
N CYS A 228 7.85 5.23 5.81
CA CYS A 228 8.05 3.85 6.20
C CYS A 228 6.84 2.97 5.85
N GLY A 229 7.11 1.78 5.32
CA GLY A 229 6.05 0.84 4.99
C GLY A 229 6.57 -0.54 4.59
N GLY A 230 5.65 -1.44 4.24
CA GLY A 230 5.98 -2.74 3.66
C GLY A 230 5.88 -3.94 4.59
N THR A 231 5.81 -3.73 5.91
CA THR A 231 5.58 -4.81 6.90
C THR A 231 4.69 -4.31 8.02
N SER A 232 4.16 -5.23 8.85
CA SER A 232 3.41 -4.88 10.04
C SER A 232 4.28 -4.12 11.04
N MET A 233 3.67 -3.19 11.77
CA MET A 233 4.32 -2.40 12.82
C MET A 233 3.44 -2.42 14.08
N PRO A 234 3.70 -3.33 15.02
CA PRO A 234 2.98 -3.32 16.30
C PRO A 234 3.34 -2.07 17.12
N PRO A 235 2.47 -1.61 18.04
CA PRO A 235 2.66 -0.37 18.79
C PRO A 235 4.00 -0.27 19.50
N GLN A 236 4.54 -1.36 20.05
CA GLN A 236 5.85 -1.39 20.71
C GLN A 236 7.00 -1.07 19.76
N GLN A 237 6.93 -1.59 18.53
CA GLN A 237 7.92 -1.29 17.50
C GLN A 237 7.81 0.16 17.04
N VAL A 238 6.59 0.66 16.84
CA VAL A 238 6.36 2.08 16.48
C VAL A 238 6.94 3.00 17.53
N ARG A 239 6.70 2.71 18.82
CA ARG A 239 7.27 3.45 19.94
C ARG A 239 8.79 3.45 19.89
N PHE A 240 9.42 2.27 19.76
CA PHE A 240 10.86 2.13 19.68
C PHE A 240 11.46 2.92 18.50
N LEU A 241 10.84 2.83 17.32
CA LEU A 241 11.30 3.60 16.16
C LEU A 241 11.23 5.10 16.41
N ILE A 242 10.13 5.62 16.96
CA ILE A 242 9.96 7.06 17.19
C ILE A 242 10.89 7.58 18.30
N GLU A 243 10.92 6.88 19.44
CA GLU A 243 11.63 7.37 20.63
C GLU A 243 13.15 7.14 20.53
N GLU A 244 13.57 5.94 20.09
CA GLU A 244 14.98 5.53 20.16
C GLU A 244 15.71 5.73 18.82
N VAL A 245 15.09 5.32 17.69
CA VAL A 245 15.77 5.37 16.38
C VAL A 245 15.69 6.76 15.76
N LEU A 246 14.52 7.41 15.88
CA LEU A 246 14.25 8.74 15.30
C LEU A 246 14.38 9.86 16.34
N GLU A 247 14.63 9.54 17.61
CA GLU A 247 14.92 10.46 18.74
C GLU A 247 13.82 11.53 18.93
N ASN A 248 12.56 11.27 18.53
CA ASN A 248 11.48 12.27 18.49
C ASN A 248 11.84 13.55 17.68
N ARG A 249 12.83 13.50 16.79
CA ARG A 249 13.37 14.63 16.04
C ARG A 249 13.13 14.51 14.55
N ILE A 250 13.03 13.27 14.04
CA ILE A 250 12.83 12.98 12.63
C ILE A 250 11.34 12.67 12.41
N GLY A 251 10.74 13.29 11.40
CA GLY A 251 9.34 13.05 11.06
C GLY A 251 9.11 11.60 10.61
N PHE A 252 8.13 10.92 11.21
CA PHE A 252 7.79 9.54 10.90
C PHE A 252 6.43 9.46 10.22
N TYR A 253 6.42 8.93 8.98
CA TYR A 253 5.24 8.86 8.12
C TYR A 253 5.00 7.41 7.66
N PRO A 254 4.39 6.59 8.51
CA PRO A 254 4.09 5.20 8.19
C PRO A 254 2.93 5.10 7.21
N THR A 255 2.99 4.10 6.33
CA THR A 255 1.95 3.83 5.35
C THR A 255 1.68 2.33 5.24
N TYR A 256 0.44 2.00 4.84
CA TYR A 256 0.05 0.65 4.47
C TYR A 256 -0.27 0.64 2.98
N GLY A 257 0.34 -0.27 2.25
CA GLY A 257 0.11 -0.37 0.83
C GLY A 257 0.69 -1.62 0.21
N ASN A 258 0.18 -1.94 -0.97
CA ASN A 258 0.67 -3.04 -1.77
C ASN A 258 0.51 -2.74 -3.27
N THR A 259 1.00 -3.66 -4.09
CA THR A 259 0.95 -3.54 -5.56
C THR A 259 -0.48 -3.39 -6.09
N LEU A 260 -1.47 -3.99 -5.42
CA LEU A 260 -2.86 -4.06 -5.90
C LEU A 260 -3.68 -2.82 -5.52
N MET A 261 -3.41 -2.24 -4.33
CA MET A 261 -4.14 -1.07 -3.82
C MET A 261 -3.50 0.26 -4.23
N GLY A 262 -2.23 0.41 -3.92
CA GLY A 262 -1.54 1.68 -3.86
C GLY A 262 -1.16 2.05 -2.43
N LEU A 263 -1.46 3.26 -1.99
CA LEU A 263 -0.99 3.82 -0.73
C LEU A 263 -2.15 4.23 0.18
N ALA A 264 -2.29 3.57 1.33
CA ALA A 264 -3.08 4.07 2.45
C ALA A 264 -2.16 4.86 3.39
N ALA A 265 -2.53 6.12 3.63
CA ALA A 265 -1.77 7.02 4.49
C ALA A 265 -2.27 6.97 5.94
N SER A 266 -1.39 7.24 6.88
CA SER A 266 -1.75 7.43 8.29
C SER A 266 -2.09 8.88 8.61
N VAL A 267 -2.73 9.08 9.76
CA VAL A 267 -2.81 10.40 10.41
C VAL A 267 -1.70 10.52 11.45
N PRO A 268 -1.26 11.74 11.79
CA PRO A 268 -0.31 11.94 12.87
C PRO A 268 -0.78 11.28 14.16
N LEU A 269 0.13 10.58 14.83
CA LEU A 269 -0.14 9.93 16.11
C LEU A 269 -0.38 10.97 17.20
N THR A 270 -1.29 10.64 18.11
CA THR A 270 -1.53 11.38 19.34
C THR A 270 -1.29 10.46 20.55
N PRO A 271 -1.16 11.01 21.77
CA PRO A 271 -0.99 10.18 22.97
C PRO A 271 -2.09 9.12 23.16
N GLU A 272 -3.32 9.43 22.74
CA GLU A 272 -4.48 8.54 22.84
C GLU A 272 -4.40 7.34 21.89
N ASP A 273 -3.57 7.41 20.86
CA ASP A 273 -3.35 6.29 19.92
C ASP A 273 -2.47 5.20 20.51
N HIS A 274 -1.74 5.47 21.61
CA HIS A 274 -0.82 4.52 22.23
C HIS A 274 0.10 3.84 21.22
N TYR A 275 0.59 4.60 20.24
CA TYR A 275 1.42 4.15 19.10
C TYR A 275 0.72 3.18 18.12
N SER A 276 -0.59 2.96 18.23
CA SER A 276 -1.37 2.20 17.26
C SER A 276 -1.65 3.07 16.03
N ILE A 277 -1.02 2.73 14.89
CA ILE A 277 -1.18 3.48 13.65
C ILE A 277 -2.48 3.08 12.98
N THR A 278 -3.27 4.08 12.57
CA THR A 278 -4.45 3.87 11.72
C THR A 278 -4.17 4.37 10.30
N TYR A 279 -4.46 3.52 9.32
CA TYR A 279 -4.29 3.79 7.90
C TYR A 279 -5.63 4.00 7.21
N TYR A 280 -5.69 4.93 6.27
CA TYR A 280 -6.87 5.26 5.48
C TYR A 280 -6.56 5.11 3.99
N ALA A 281 -7.36 4.29 3.30
CA ALA A 281 -7.22 4.08 1.86
C ALA A 281 -7.44 5.37 1.06
N PRO A 282 -6.90 5.48 -0.17
CA PRO A 282 -7.11 6.64 -1.04
C PRO A 282 -8.51 6.59 -1.70
N GLN A 283 -9.58 6.63 -0.88
CA GLN A 283 -10.95 6.66 -1.38
C GLN A 283 -11.18 7.92 -2.23
N PRO A 284 -11.91 7.84 -3.37
CA PRO A 284 -12.70 6.69 -3.82
C PRO A 284 -11.96 5.65 -4.69
N ARG A 285 -10.67 5.82 -4.99
CA ARG A 285 -9.90 4.92 -5.87
C ARG A 285 -9.60 3.56 -5.26
N ALA A 286 -9.49 3.50 -3.94
CA ALA A 286 -9.42 2.25 -3.20
C ALA A 286 -10.21 2.33 -1.91
N VAL A 287 -10.79 1.20 -1.50
CA VAL A 287 -11.58 1.08 -0.26
C VAL A 287 -11.04 -0.12 0.53
N LEU A 288 -10.79 0.09 1.81
CA LEU A 288 -10.47 -0.96 2.77
C LEU A 288 -11.68 -1.20 3.67
N ARG A 289 -12.07 -2.45 3.80
CA ARG A 289 -13.12 -2.91 4.72
C ARG A 289 -12.53 -3.96 5.66
N VAL A 290 -12.95 -3.96 6.91
CA VAL A 290 -12.61 -5.04 7.86
C VAL A 290 -13.85 -5.88 8.06
N VAL A 291 -13.84 -7.06 7.47
CA VAL A 291 -14.99 -7.95 7.40
C VAL A 291 -14.86 -9.11 8.39
N ASP A 292 -16.01 -9.65 8.81
CA ASP A 292 -16.06 -10.85 9.63
C ASP A 292 -15.49 -12.04 8.84
N PRO A 293 -14.48 -12.76 9.33
CA PRO A 293 -13.92 -13.92 8.63
C PRO A 293 -14.93 -15.05 8.37
N GLU A 294 -15.94 -15.20 9.24
CA GLU A 294 -17.00 -16.22 9.11
C GLU A 294 -18.12 -15.76 8.17
N ASN A 295 -18.32 -14.44 8.07
CA ASN A 295 -19.34 -13.85 7.20
C ASN A 295 -18.82 -12.58 6.54
N THR A 296 -18.09 -12.72 5.45
CA THR A 296 -17.42 -11.62 4.72
C THR A 296 -18.36 -10.58 4.09
N SER A 297 -19.67 -10.78 4.17
CA SER A 297 -20.66 -9.74 3.81
C SER A 297 -20.83 -8.69 4.92
N GLN A 298 -20.45 -8.99 6.15
CA GLN A 298 -20.60 -8.12 7.32
C GLN A 298 -19.27 -7.47 7.72
N LEU A 299 -19.36 -6.21 8.15
CA LEU A 299 -18.24 -5.51 8.78
C LEU A 299 -18.17 -5.89 10.26
N VAL A 300 -16.97 -6.09 10.79
CA VAL A 300 -16.80 -6.19 12.25
C VAL A 300 -17.11 -4.85 12.93
N PRO A 301 -17.55 -4.83 14.20
CA PRO A 301 -17.64 -3.60 14.99
C PRO A 301 -16.32 -2.84 15.07
N TYR A 302 -16.38 -1.52 15.32
CA TYR A 302 -15.17 -0.74 15.55
C TYR A 302 -14.37 -1.27 16.76
N GLY A 303 -13.05 -1.29 16.60
CA GLY A 303 -12.13 -1.82 17.59
C GLY A 303 -12.02 -3.34 17.62
N GLN A 304 -12.69 -4.04 16.73
CA GLN A 304 -12.58 -5.51 16.59
C GLN A 304 -11.70 -5.89 15.40
N TRP A 305 -11.07 -7.04 15.54
CA TRP A 305 -10.29 -7.68 14.50
C TRP A 305 -11.19 -8.34 13.45
N GLY A 306 -10.79 -8.22 12.21
CA GLY A 306 -11.42 -8.92 11.09
C GLY A 306 -10.46 -9.00 9.91
N ARG A 307 -10.88 -9.70 8.87
CA ARG A 307 -10.11 -9.83 7.64
C ARG A 307 -10.19 -8.56 6.80
N VAL A 308 -9.08 -8.16 6.20
CA VAL A 308 -9.06 -7.01 5.30
C VAL A 308 -9.64 -7.40 3.94
N GLU A 309 -10.66 -6.69 3.50
CA GLU A 309 -11.20 -6.74 2.13
C GLU A 309 -10.84 -5.45 1.42
N LEU A 310 -10.20 -5.57 0.26
CA LEU A 310 -9.75 -4.47 -0.57
C LEU A 310 -10.59 -4.39 -1.85
N THR A 311 -11.03 -3.20 -2.21
CA THR A 311 -11.57 -2.90 -3.54
C THR A 311 -10.71 -1.80 -4.17
N THR A 312 -10.21 -2.03 -5.40
CA THR A 312 -9.46 -1.03 -6.18
C THR A 312 -10.24 -0.67 -7.43
N MET A 313 -10.43 0.64 -7.63
CA MET A 313 -11.27 1.19 -8.70
C MET A 313 -10.54 2.36 -9.38
N THR A 314 -9.60 2.05 -10.28
CA THR A 314 -8.95 3.04 -11.14
C THR A 314 -9.28 2.73 -12.60
N LYS A 315 -9.06 3.69 -13.52
CA LYS A 315 -9.23 3.41 -14.96
C LYS A 315 -8.25 2.38 -15.50
N GLU A 316 -7.14 2.16 -14.80
CA GLU A 316 -6.10 1.21 -15.17
C GLU A 316 -6.34 -0.18 -14.59
N PHE A 317 -7.03 -0.26 -13.45
CA PHE A 317 -7.22 -1.50 -12.72
C PHE A 317 -8.51 -1.50 -11.90
N PHE A 318 -9.31 -2.54 -12.10
CA PHE A 318 -10.54 -2.78 -11.35
C PHE A 318 -10.45 -4.14 -10.66
N MET A 319 -10.52 -4.13 -9.33
CA MET A 319 -10.45 -5.32 -8.49
C MET A 319 -11.46 -5.20 -7.36
N PRO A 320 -12.70 -5.68 -7.55
CA PRO A 320 -13.72 -5.64 -6.51
C PRO A 320 -13.48 -6.74 -5.46
N ARG A 321 -13.71 -6.42 -4.18
CA ARG A 321 -13.85 -7.38 -3.09
C ARG A 321 -12.72 -8.41 -2.98
N PHE A 322 -11.49 -7.97 -3.03
CA PHE A 322 -10.34 -8.85 -2.83
C PHE A 322 -10.11 -9.10 -1.34
N LEU A 323 -10.18 -10.36 -0.90
CA LEU A 323 -9.83 -10.73 0.47
C LEU A 323 -8.31 -10.81 0.63
N GLU A 324 -7.74 -9.83 1.30
CA GLU A 324 -6.31 -9.79 1.58
C GLU A 324 -5.89 -10.93 2.54
N ARG A 325 -4.59 -11.15 2.62
CA ARG A 325 -3.98 -12.08 3.57
C ARG A 325 -3.72 -11.43 4.93
N ASP A 326 -4.25 -10.23 5.12
CA ASP A 326 -4.09 -9.43 6.31
C ASP A 326 -5.38 -9.41 7.12
N GLU A 327 -5.23 -9.28 8.43
CA GLU A 327 -6.26 -8.89 9.37
C GLU A 327 -5.91 -7.55 9.99
N ALA A 328 -6.91 -6.82 10.45
CA ALA A 328 -6.74 -5.51 11.06
C ALA A 328 -7.84 -5.19 12.07
N LEU A 329 -7.59 -4.22 12.92
CA LEU A 329 -8.62 -3.57 13.74
C LEU A 329 -9.38 -2.56 12.87
N ARG A 330 -10.73 -2.64 12.87
CA ARG A 330 -11.56 -1.62 12.24
C ARG A 330 -11.55 -0.34 13.05
N ARG A 331 -11.26 0.80 12.42
CA ARG A 331 -11.26 2.12 13.06
C ARG A 331 -12.29 3.05 12.41
N PRO A 332 -12.93 3.91 13.22
CA PRO A 332 -13.89 4.88 12.69
C PRO A 332 -13.19 5.97 11.86
N PRO A 333 -13.98 6.75 11.08
CA PRO A 333 -13.50 7.95 10.41
C PRO A 333 -12.79 8.92 11.36
N ARG A 334 -11.68 9.50 10.88
CA ARG A 334 -10.89 10.51 11.62
C ARG A 334 -10.36 11.55 10.63
N ALA A 335 -10.59 12.80 10.89
CA ALA A 335 -10.16 13.89 10.00
C ALA A 335 -8.68 13.76 9.57
N PRO A 336 -8.36 13.94 8.29
CA PRO A 336 -9.24 14.43 7.23
C PRO A 336 -10.04 13.33 6.48
N TYR A 337 -10.06 12.10 6.97
CA TYR A 337 -10.69 10.95 6.32
C TYR A 337 -12.10 10.71 6.85
N ALA A 338 -13.09 10.83 5.95
CA ALA A 338 -14.51 10.63 6.27
C ALA A 338 -15.00 9.19 5.99
N TRP A 339 -14.10 8.22 6.11
CA TRP A 339 -14.34 6.78 5.93
C TRP A 339 -13.54 5.95 6.92
N ASP A 340 -13.86 4.66 7.02
CA ASP A 340 -13.22 3.76 7.95
C ASP A 340 -11.72 3.59 7.69
N GLY A 341 -10.96 3.46 8.76
CA GLY A 341 -9.56 3.11 8.73
C GLY A 341 -9.30 1.68 9.20
N VAL A 342 -8.06 1.23 8.96
CA VAL A 342 -7.53 -0.05 9.43
C VAL A 342 -6.31 0.18 10.31
N ALA A 343 -6.23 -0.47 11.47
CA ALA A 343 -5.09 -0.33 12.37
C ALA A 343 -4.46 -1.69 12.69
N GLU A 344 -3.20 -1.65 13.11
CA GLU A 344 -2.44 -2.83 13.54
C GLU A 344 -2.47 -3.97 12.51
N VAL A 345 -2.36 -3.60 11.23
CA VAL A 345 -2.41 -4.56 10.11
C VAL A 345 -1.33 -5.61 10.27
N ARG A 346 -1.72 -6.88 10.19
CA ARG A 346 -0.83 -8.03 10.32
C ARG A 346 -1.33 -9.22 9.50
N PRO A 347 -0.49 -10.25 9.26
CA PRO A 347 -0.94 -11.45 8.57
C PRO A 347 -2.12 -12.11 9.27
N PHE A 348 -3.14 -12.51 8.49
CA PHE A 348 -4.32 -13.21 9.00
C PHE A 348 -3.94 -14.52 9.67
N GLY A 349 -4.39 -14.73 10.91
CA GLY A 349 -3.95 -15.83 11.78
C GLY A 349 -4.03 -17.20 11.16
N ALA A 350 -5.09 -17.50 10.38
CA ALA A 350 -5.23 -18.79 9.69
C ALA A 350 -4.17 -19.00 8.58
N MET A 351 -3.50 -17.95 8.12
CA MET A 351 -2.48 -17.97 7.07
C MET A 351 -1.06 -17.74 7.59
N GLN A 352 -0.86 -17.47 8.87
CA GLN A 352 0.46 -17.13 9.44
C GLN A 352 1.55 -18.16 9.16
N LYS A 353 1.21 -19.45 9.09
CA LYS A 353 2.17 -20.52 8.75
C LYS A 353 2.69 -20.46 7.30
N GLN A 354 2.00 -19.74 6.41
CA GLN A 354 2.35 -19.62 4.99
C GLN A 354 3.04 -18.29 4.64
N ILE A 355 3.03 -17.34 5.56
CA ILE A 355 3.54 -15.99 5.31
C ILE A 355 4.86 -15.83 6.07
N VAL A 356 5.95 -15.67 5.33
CA VAL A 356 7.24 -15.23 5.90
C VAL A 356 7.19 -13.70 5.94
N GLU A 357 6.77 -13.17 7.09
CA GLU A 357 6.69 -11.73 7.33
C GLU A 357 8.01 -11.15 7.76
N GLY A 358 8.24 -9.90 7.40
CA GLY A 358 9.19 -9.02 8.09
C GLY A 358 10.63 -9.50 8.10
N VAL A 359 11.11 -10.02 7.00
CA VAL A 359 12.50 -10.48 6.88
C VAL A 359 13.43 -9.37 6.42
N TYR A 360 12.88 -8.21 6.10
CA TYR A 360 13.61 -7.05 5.58
C TYR A 360 12.92 -5.75 5.96
#